data_89a7b0f837cdfda4d97d8578175023f4
#
_entry.id   89a7b0f837cdfda4d97d8578175023f4
#
_cell.length_a   1.000
_cell.length_b   1.000
_cell.length_c   1.000
_cell.angle_alpha   90.00
_cell.angle_beta   90.00
_cell.angle_gamma   90.00
#
_symmetry.space_group_name_H-M   'P 1'
#
loop_
_entity.id
_entity.type
_entity.pdbx_description
1 polymer ?
#
loop_
_entity_poly.entity_id
_entity_poly.type
_entity_poly.pdbx_seq_one_letter_code
_entity_poly.pdbx_strand_id
1 'polypeptide(L)'
;MADLQEPPLSPAQRSRIRRLSQPHEPGPGEEAGEIALIPYLDIITNIMMFVLASISVSFVASIDTTPPAIGGGKVRVDASTKSLNLAAIIVTQGVTLKTSSGNIATGCNDVGSGVTVPKSGDDYDLKSLTACAKRLKNANSAFKEETQVTITASSNIDYKTVIDVMDALRNDGEEELFPDVHFGAAR
;
A
#
# COMPACT_ATOMS: atom_id res chain seq x y z
N MET A 1 71.85 -43.31 13.38
CA MET A 1 70.92 -42.28 13.69
C MET A 1 71.69 -41.25 14.51
N ALA A 2 72.03 -40.12 13.92
CA ALA A 2 72.78 -39.06 14.61
C ALA A 2 71.75 -38.22 15.45
N ASP A 3 72.03 -38.25 16.72
CA ASP A 3 71.27 -37.49 17.73
C ASP A 3 71.68 -36.00 17.55
N LEU A 4 70.76 -35.20 16.91
CA LEU A 4 70.96 -33.76 16.75
C LEU A 4 70.62 -33.09 18.07
N GLN A 5 71.58 -33.10 18.97
CA GLN A 5 71.52 -32.36 20.23
C GLN A 5 71.64 -30.86 19.89
N GLU A 6 70.47 -30.17 19.87
CA GLU A 6 70.47 -28.71 19.70
C GLU A 6 71.30 -28.03 20.79
N PRO A 7 72.17 -27.06 20.44
CA PRO A 7 72.98 -26.37 21.43
C PRO A 7 72.08 -25.61 22.45
N PRO A 8 72.52 -25.59 23.73
CA PRO A 8 71.72 -24.93 24.77
C PRO A 8 71.64 -23.45 24.48
N LEU A 9 70.37 -22.93 24.57
CA LEU A 9 70.01 -21.52 24.35
C LEU A 9 70.94 -20.58 25.12
N SER A 10 71.43 -19.55 24.44
CA SER A 10 72.24 -18.50 25.07
C SER A 10 71.49 -17.73 26.15
N PRO A 11 72.20 -17.16 27.16
CA PRO A 11 71.52 -16.36 28.22
C PRO A 11 70.67 -15.24 27.69
N ALA A 12 71.08 -14.62 26.54
CA ALA A 12 70.30 -13.54 25.90
C ALA A 12 69.02 -14.07 25.22
N GLN A 13 69.05 -15.27 24.67
CA GLN A 13 67.86 -15.90 24.08
C GLN A 13 66.86 -16.33 25.16
N ARG A 14 67.33 -16.84 26.30
CA ARG A 14 66.48 -17.18 27.45
C ARG A 14 65.78 -15.94 28.05
N SER A 15 66.48 -14.82 28.14
CA SER A 15 65.89 -13.58 28.63
C SER A 15 64.81 -13.01 27.69
N ARG A 16 65.02 -13.14 26.37
CA ARG A 16 64.00 -12.76 25.36
C ARG A 16 62.77 -13.64 25.42
N ILE A 17 62.94 -14.95 25.51
CA ILE A 17 61.84 -15.90 25.64
C ILE A 17 61.06 -15.62 26.94
N ARG A 18 61.74 -15.38 28.02
CA ARG A 18 61.11 -15.06 29.31
C ARG A 18 60.32 -13.76 29.29
N ARG A 19 60.79 -12.74 28.52
CA ARG A 19 60.04 -11.50 28.33
C ARG A 19 58.81 -11.70 27.45
N LEU A 20 58.88 -12.54 26.43
CA LEU A 20 57.75 -12.82 25.54
C LEU A 20 56.72 -13.79 26.14
N SER A 21 57.17 -14.64 27.08
CA SER A 21 56.30 -15.59 27.78
C SER A 21 55.68 -15.05 29.08
N GLN A 22 56.07 -13.86 29.52
CA GLN A 22 55.38 -13.22 30.63
C GLN A 22 53.99 -12.81 30.15
N PRO A 23 52.88 -13.28 30.82
CA PRO A 23 51.57 -12.76 30.54
C PRO A 23 51.61 -11.24 30.70
N HIS A 24 51.15 -10.50 29.70
CA HIS A 24 50.99 -9.08 29.79
C HIS A 24 49.91 -8.84 30.86
N GLU A 25 50.32 -8.37 32.04
CA GLU A 25 49.36 -7.90 33.04
C GLU A 25 48.67 -6.64 32.45
N PRO A 26 47.34 -6.66 32.19
CA PRO A 26 46.66 -5.48 31.71
C PRO A 26 46.89 -4.31 32.68
N GLY A 27 47.35 -3.19 32.14
CA GLY A 27 47.55 -1.96 32.92
C GLY A 27 46.24 -1.50 33.57
N PRO A 28 46.31 -0.66 34.63
CA PRO A 28 45.10 -0.11 35.25
C PRO A 28 44.35 0.75 34.24
N GLY A 29 43.34 0.18 33.57
CA GLY A 29 42.56 0.74 32.46
C GLY A 29 42.33 -0.20 31.29
N GLU A 30 43.10 -1.27 31.17
CA GLU A 30 42.86 -2.39 30.24
C GLU A 30 42.07 -3.49 30.95
N GLU A 31 40.82 -3.22 31.26
CA GLU A 31 39.89 -4.28 31.65
C GLU A 31 39.67 -5.18 30.44
N ALA A 32 40.20 -6.41 30.54
CA ALA A 32 40.01 -7.45 29.56
C ALA A 32 38.52 -7.74 29.42
N GLY A 33 37.87 -7.20 28.41
CA GLY A 33 36.48 -7.49 28.10
C GLY A 33 35.55 -6.32 27.96
N GLU A 34 35.99 -5.08 28.03
CA GLU A 34 35.14 -3.99 27.59
C GLU A 34 34.97 -4.08 26.07
N ILE A 35 33.86 -4.70 25.67
CA ILE A 35 33.38 -4.60 24.31
C ILE A 35 33.21 -3.11 24.04
N ALA A 36 33.96 -2.57 23.05
CA ALA A 36 33.83 -1.18 22.66
C ALA A 36 32.37 -0.95 22.20
N LEU A 37 31.51 -0.50 23.11
CA LEU A 37 30.08 -0.27 22.86
C LEU A 37 29.84 0.87 21.86
N ILE A 38 30.82 1.76 21.70
CA ILE A 38 30.70 2.95 20.83
C ILE A 38 30.47 2.55 19.36
N PRO A 39 31.28 1.68 18.71
CA PRO A 39 31.00 1.25 17.35
C PRO A 39 29.70 0.45 17.22
N TYR A 40 29.32 -0.30 18.24
CA TYR A 40 28.08 -1.05 18.25
C TYR A 40 26.84 -0.13 18.33
N LEU A 41 26.90 0.92 19.17
CA LEU A 41 25.87 1.95 19.23
C LEU A 41 25.72 2.69 17.88
N ASP A 42 26.81 2.98 17.21
CA ASP A 42 26.78 3.66 15.90
C ASP A 42 26.05 2.80 14.83
N ILE A 43 26.35 1.51 14.80
CA ILE A 43 25.66 0.58 13.88
C ILE A 43 24.17 0.50 14.20
N ILE A 44 23.79 0.38 15.48
CA ILE A 44 22.38 0.30 15.88
C ILE A 44 21.63 1.59 15.55
N THR A 45 22.23 2.75 15.81
CA THR A 45 21.60 4.05 15.49
C THR A 45 21.42 4.25 14.01
N ASN A 46 22.38 3.84 13.17
CA ASN A 46 22.26 3.90 11.71
C ASN A 46 21.14 2.97 11.20
N ILE A 47 21.06 1.74 11.69
CA ILE A 47 19.98 0.81 11.34
C ILE A 47 18.63 1.36 11.78
N MET A 48 18.53 1.92 12.98
CA MET A 48 17.29 2.51 13.50
C MET A 48 16.84 3.71 12.65
N MET A 49 17.79 4.59 12.28
CA MET A 49 17.50 5.71 11.37
C MET A 49 17.00 5.22 10.00
N PHE A 50 17.64 4.19 9.44
CA PHE A 50 17.22 3.61 8.17
C PHE A 50 15.81 3.03 8.24
N VAL A 51 15.49 2.28 9.30
CA VAL A 51 14.14 1.72 9.52
C VAL A 51 13.11 2.83 9.66
N LEU A 52 13.39 3.87 10.46
CA LEU A 52 12.47 5.00 10.62
C LEU A 52 12.26 5.76 9.31
N ALA A 53 13.31 5.97 8.51
CA ALA A 53 13.20 6.60 7.20
C ALA A 53 12.37 5.74 6.23
N SER A 54 12.54 4.42 6.24
CA SER A 54 11.79 3.48 5.40
C SER A 54 10.30 3.48 5.74
N ILE A 55 9.94 3.55 7.02
CA ILE A 55 8.54 3.65 7.47
C ILE A 55 7.94 4.98 7.01
N SER A 56 8.66 6.09 7.15
CA SER A 56 8.19 7.42 6.72
C SER A 56 7.88 7.45 5.21
N VAL A 57 8.69 6.82 4.38
CA VAL A 57 8.43 6.69 2.93
C VAL A 57 7.16 5.88 2.65
N SER A 58 6.92 4.81 3.41
CA SER A 58 5.71 4.00 3.26
C SER A 58 4.45 4.78 3.65
N PHE A 59 4.51 5.64 4.67
CA PHE A 59 3.39 6.50 5.07
C PHE A 59 3.09 7.58 4.02
N VAL A 60 4.11 8.15 3.39
CA VAL A 60 3.93 9.16 2.32
C VAL A 60 3.32 8.53 1.06
N ALA A 61 3.62 7.25 0.78
CA ALA A 61 3.02 6.52 -0.33
C ALA A 61 1.55 6.15 -0.09
N SER A 62 1.08 6.15 1.15
CA SER A 62 -0.31 5.88 1.56
C SER A 62 -1.03 7.14 2.06
N ILE A 63 -0.75 8.31 1.49
CA ILE A 63 -1.62 9.47 1.72
C ILE A 63 -2.97 9.10 1.10
N ASP A 64 -3.93 8.78 1.97
CA ASP A 64 -5.34 8.79 1.63
C ASP A 64 -5.66 10.22 1.16
N THR A 65 -5.57 10.44 -0.14
CA THR A 65 -6.20 11.60 -0.73
C THR A 65 -7.69 11.37 -0.69
N THR A 66 -8.31 11.60 0.47
CA THR A 66 -9.70 12.01 0.44
C THR A 66 -9.68 13.36 -0.25
N PRO A 67 -10.20 13.50 -1.49
CA PRO A 67 -10.30 14.82 -2.09
C PRO A 67 -11.05 15.68 -1.09
N PRO A 68 -10.56 16.88 -0.75
CA PRO A 68 -11.35 17.79 0.05
C PRO A 68 -12.65 17.97 -0.72
N ALA A 69 -13.77 17.68 -0.07
CA ALA A 69 -15.05 18.10 -0.58
C ALA A 69 -14.90 19.61 -0.78
N ILE A 70 -14.75 20.05 -2.04
CA ILE A 70 -14.65 21.46 -2.41
C ILE A 70 -16.04 22.02 -2.16
N GLY A 71 -16.21 22.58 -0.99
CA GLY A 71 -17.46 23.15 -0.52
C GLY A 71 -17.43 23.18 1.00
N GLY A 72 -16.78 24.20 1.56
CA GLY A 72 -16.84 24.53 2.99
C GLY A 72 -18.23 25.01 3.37
N GLY A 73 -19.18 24.12 3.30
CA GLY A 73 -20.46 24.20 3.96
C GLY A 73 -20.56 23.00 4.87
N LYS A 74 -20.90 23.22 6.14
CA LYS A 74 -21.45 22.14 6.97
C LYS A 74 -22.52 21.48 6.12
N VAL A 75 -22.25 20.28 5.60
CA VAL A 75 -23.29 19.47 4.98
C VAL A 75 -24.24 19.16 6.12
N ARG A 76 -25.27 20.00 6.26
CA ARG A 76 -26.52 19.57 6.84
C ARG A 76 -26.91 18.40 5.96
N VAL A 77 -26.82 17.22 6.47
CA VAL A 77 -27.45 16.04 5.90
C VAL A 77 -28.97 16.32 6.07
N ASP A 78 -29.49 17.15 5.17
CA ASP A 78 -30.92 17.19 4.96
C ASP A 78 -31.28 15.81 4.41
N ALA A 79 -31.91 15.02 5.26
CA ALA A 79 -32.32 13.64 5.03
C ALA A 79 -33.32 13.47 3.86
N SER A 80 -33.52 14.51 3.04
CA SER A 80 -34.50 14.54 1.96
C SER A 80 -33.94 14.50 0.54
N THR A 81 -32.67 14.78 0.33
CA THR A 81 -32.03 14.60 -0.98
C THR A 81 -31.24 13.28 -0.97
N LYS A 82 -31.91 12.21 -1.39
CA LYS A 82 -31.23 10.94 -1.69
C LYS A 82 -30.28 11.20 -2.84
N SER A 83 -28.98 11.36 -2.55
CA SER A 83 -27.94 11.36 -3.57
C SER A 83 -27.58 9.91 -3.90
N LEU A 84 -27.30 9.63 -5.16
CA LEU A 84 -26.91 8.30 -5.61
C LEU A 84 -25.54 7.89 -5.04
N ASN A 85 -24.58 8.83 -5.02
CA ASN A 85 -23.18 8.60 -4.59
C ASN A 85 -22.62 7.31 -5.19
N LEU A 86 -22.65 7.22 -6.51
CA LEU A 86 -22.24 6.01 -7.22
C LEU A 86 -20.73 5.74 -7.03
N ALA A 87 -20.42 4.54 -6.55
CA ALA A 87 -19.06 4.03 -6.49
C ALA A 87 -18.97 2.69 -7.23
N ALA A 88 -17.98 2.58 -8.11
CA ALA A 88 -17.67 1.36 -8.86
C ALA A 88 -16.39 0.73 -8.29
N ILE A 89 -16.49 -0.50 -7.82
CA ILE A 89 -15.37 -1.27 -7.27
C ILE A 89 -15.03 -2.37 -8.25
N ILE A 90 -13.84 -2.28 -8.86
CA ILE A 90 -13.35 -3.25 -9.84
C ILE A 90 -12.61 -4.36 -9.10
N VAL A 91 -13.12 -5.56 -9.21
CA VAL A 91 -12.53 -6.79 -8.64
C VAL A 91 -12.25 -7.81 -9.74
N THR A 92 -11.48 -8.84 -9.43
CA THR A 92 -11.11 -9.89 -10.40
C THR A 92 -12.30 -10.64 -11.01
N GLN A 93 -13.44 -10.67 -10.32
CA GLN A 93 -14.65 -11.39 -10.75
C GLN A 93 -15.62 -10.49 -11.54
N GLY A 94 -15.39 -9.18 -11.60
CA GLY A 94 -16.27 -8.23 -12.27
C GLY A 94 -16.27 -6.84 -11.64
N VAL A 95 -17.36 -6.11 -11.77
CA VAL A 95 -17.54 -4.77 -11.21
C VAL A 95 -18.70 -4.78 -10.21
N THR A 96 -18.46 -4.27 -9.02
CA THR A 96 -19.50 -4.05 -7.99
C THR A 96 -19.87 -2.58 -7.96
N LEU A 97 -21.13 -2.27 -8.14
CA LEU A 97 -21.66 -0.93 -7.99
C LEU A 97 -22.21 -0.76 -6.58
N LYS A 98 -21.84 0.35 -5.96
CA LYS A 98 -22.32 0.76 -4.63
C LYS A 98 -22.96 2.13 -4.71
N THR A 99 -24.09 2.27 -4.06
CA THR A 99 -24.83 3.54 -3.94
C THR A 99 -24.95 3.95 -2.46
N SER A 100 -25.52 5.11 -2.20
CA SER A 100 -25.89 5.54 -0.83
C SER A 100 -26.84 4.54 -0.13
N SER A 101 -27.60 3.75 -0.89
CA SER A 101 -28.53 2.73 -0.37
C SER A 101 -27.84 1.39 -0.08
N GLY A 102 -26.63 1.17 -0.56
CA GLY A 102 -25.87 -0.07 -0.39
C GLY A 102 -25.28 -0.62 -1.70
N ASN A 103 -24.76 -1.84 -1.64
CA ASN A 103 -24.28 -2.52 -2.84
C ASN A 103 -25.44 -2.94 -3.72
N ILE A 104 -25.26 -2.86 -5.03
CA ILE A 104 -26.24 -3.31 -6.01
C ILE A 104 -26.03 -4.79 -6.30
N ALA A 105 -27.10 -5.57 -6.23
CA ALA A 105 -27.07 -7.01 -6.49
C ALA A 105 -26.72 -7.31 -7.96
N THR A 106 -26.35 -8.56 -8.20
CA THR A 106 -26.06 -9.07 -9.54
C THR A 106 -27.26 -8.85 -10.49
N GLY A 107 -26.97 -8.35 -11.68
CA GLY A 107 -28.01 -8.02 -12.68
C GLY A 107 -28.68 -6.67 -12.46
N CYS A 108 -28.18 -5.86 -11.52
CA CYS A 108 -28.61 -4.45 -11.35
C CYS A 108 -30.06 -4.22 -10.94
N ASN A 109 -30.72 -5.19 -10.32
CA ASN A 109 -32.15 -5.07 -10.03
C ASN A 109 -32.46 -4.40 -8.69
N ASP A 110 -31.71 -4.77 -7.62
CA ASP A 110 -31.97 -4.34 -6.25
C ASP A 110 -30.68 -4.19 -5.46
N VAL A 111 -30.79 -3.69 -4.24
CA VAL A 111 -29.70 -3.68 -3.27
C VAL A 111 -29.47 -5.10 -2.78
N GLY A 112 -28.20 -5.56 -2.79
CA GLY A 112 -27.85 -6.92 -2.37
C GLY A 112 -26.35 -7.13 -2.26
N SER A 113 -25.95 -8.37 -2.04
CA SER A 113 -24.55 -8.76 -1.94
C SER A 113 -24.03 -9.33 -3.27
N GLY A 114 -22.71 -9.27 -3.46
CA GLY A 114 -22.02 -9.86 -4.60
C GLY A 114 -21.57 -8.86 -5.65
N VAL A 115 -21.09 -9.40 -6.77
CA VAL A 115 -20.63 -8.60 -7.91
C VAL A 115 -21.85 -8.19 -8.74
N THR A 116 -22.02 -6.89 -8.97
CA THR A 116 -23.17 -6.36 -9.72
C THR A 116 -23.15 -6.80 -11.19
N VAL A 117 -22.00 -6.66 -11.82
CA VAL A 117 -21.74 -7.07 -13.20
C VAL A 117 -20.58 -8.05 -13.21
N PRO A 118 -20.84 -9.36 -13.26
CA PRO A 118 -19.79 -10.37 -13.35
C PRO A 118 -19.09 -10.31 -14.71
N LYS A 119 -17.86 -10.82 -14.78
CA LYS A 119 -17.16 -11.02 -16.03
C LYS A 119 -17.93 -11.97 -16.96
N SER A 120 -17.80 -11.70 -18.27
CA SER A 120 -18.26 -12.62 -19.29
C SER A 120 -17.02 -13.34 -19.88
N GLY A 121 -16.70 -14.53 -19.35
CA GLY A 121 -15.44 -15.20 -19.63
C GLY A 121 -14.26 -14.46 -18.99
N ASP A 122 -13.24 -14.09 -19.79
CA ASP A 122 -12.08 -13.35 -19.30
C ASP A 122 -12.25 -11.82 -19.35
N ASP A 123 -13.26 -11.33 -20.07
CA ASP A 123 -13.50 -9.90 -20.28
C ASP A 123 -14.54 -9.33 -19.31
N TYR A 124 -14.41 -8.04 -19.00
CA TYR A 124 -15.41 -7.30 -18.24
C TYR A 124 -16.58 -6.92 -19.14
N ASP A 125 -17.82 -7.19 -18.70
CA ASP A 125 -19.02 -6.83 -19.43
C ASP A 125 -19.35 -5.34 -19.28
N LEU A 126 -18.68 -4.52 -20.10
CA LEU A 126 -18.84 -3.07 -20.09
C LEU A 126 -20.22 -2.64 -20.52
N LYS A 127 -20.88 -3.40 -21.44
CA LYS A 127 -22.23 -3.08 -21.93
C LYS A 127 -23.26 -3.20 -20.81
N SER A 128 -23.22 -4.30 -20.07
CA SER A 128 -24.08 -4.49 -18.91
C SER A 128 -23.78 -3.47 -17.80
N LEU A 129 -22.53 -3.04 -17.66
CA LEU A 129 -22.13 -2.01 -16.70
C LEU A 129 -22.74 -0.65 -17.07
N THR A 130 -22.62 -0.23 -18.33
CA THR A 130 -23.23 1.02 -18.83
C THR A 130 -24.75 1.01 -18.70
N ALA A 131 -25.39 -0.09 -19.07
CA ALA A 131 -26.83 -0.24 -18.94
C ALA A 131 -27.29 -0.16 -17.48
N CYS A 132 -26.52 -0.75 -16.56
CA CYS A 132 -26.77 -0.66 -15.13
C CYS A 132 -26.62 0.78 -14.61
N ALA A 133 -25.54 1.46 -14.93
CA ALA A 133 -25.29 2.85 -14.56
C ALA A 133 -26.40 3.77 -15.06
N LYS A 134 -26.82 3.63 -16.30
CA LYS A 134 -27.94 4.37 -16.89
C LYS A 134 -29.26 4.11 -16.16
N ARG A 135 -29.53 2.86 -15.81
CA ARG A 135 -30.72 2.48 -15.04
C ARG A 135 -30.73 3.14 -13.67
N LEU A 136 -29.59 3.12 -12.95
CA LEU A 136 -29.47 3.73 -11.64
C LEU A 136 -29.65 5.26 -11.72
N LYS A 137 -29.06 5.91 -12.70
CA LYS A 137 -29.22 7.34 -12.95
C LYS A 137 -30.69 7.71 -13.22
N ASN A 138 -31.41 6.88 -13.97
CA ASN A 138 -32.82 7.10 -14.30
C ASN A 138 -33.80 6.62 -13.22
N ALA A 139 -33.35 5.92 -12.19
CA ALA A 139 -34.22 5.41 -11.13
C ALA A 139 -34.93 6.51 -10.32
N ASN A 140 -34.30 7.70 -10.23
CA ASN A 140 -34.90 8.86 -9.56
C ASN A 140 -34.56 10.14 -10.32
N SER A 141 -35.48 11.09 -10.35
CA SER A 141 -35.24 12.40 -10.98
C SER A 141 -34.06 13.17 -10.34
N ALA A 142 -33.85 13.01 -9.02
CA ALA A 142 -32.74 13.61 -8.30
C ALA A 142 -31.36 13.07 -8.75
N PHE A 143 -31.31 11.83 -9.23
CA PHE A 143 -30.06 11.20 -9.67
C PHE A 143 -29.63 11.62 -11.07
N LYS A 144 -30.53 12.18 -11.86
CA LYS A 144 -30.24 12.63 -13.23
C LYS A 144 -29.25 13.77 -13.28
N GLU A 145 -29.23 14.61 -12.24
CA GLU A 145 -28.32 15.74 -12.14
C GLU A 145 -26.94 15.35 -11.56
N GLU A 146 -26.81 14.11 -11.07
CA GLU A 146 -25.51 13.66 -10.55
C GLU A 146 -24.55 13.36 -11.68
N THR A 147 -23.37 13.98 -11.60
CA THR A 147 -22.30 13.85 -12.62
C THR A 147 -21.11 13.03 -12.11
N GLN A 148 -21.08 12.75 -10.80
CA GLN A 148 -19.90 12.18 -10.15
C GLN A 148 -20.00 10.66 -9.97
N VAL A 149 -18.90 9.96 -10.23
CA VAL A 149 -18.70 8.55 -9.90
C VAL A 149 -17.33 8.31 -9.30
N THR A 150 -17.25 7.50 -8.25
CA THR A 150 -15.97 7.10 -7.65
C THR A 150 -15.58 5.72 -8.13
N ILE A 151 -14.40 5.57 -8.70
CA ILE A 151 -13.86 4.29 -9.16
C ILE A 151 -12.75 3.83 -8.21
N THR A 152 -12.85 2.60 -7.77
CA THR A 152 -11.83 1.93 -6.94
C THR A 152 -11.48 0.60 -7.59
N ALA A 153 -10.20 0.29 -7.75
CA ALA A 153 -9.74 -0.97 -8.31
C ALA A 153 -8.85 -1.71 -7.31
N SER A 154 -8.96 -3.03 -7.30
CA SER A 154 -8.02 -3.88 -6.57
C SER A 154 -6.63 -3.80 -7.21
N SER A 155 -5.57 -3.96 -6.42
CA SER A 155 -4.17 -3.77 -6.85
C SER A 155 -3.69 -4.69 -7.97
N ASN A 156 -4.43 -5.77 -8.24
CA ASN A 156 -4.14 -6.77 -9.28
C ASN A 156 -4.93 -6.55 -10.58
N ILE A 157 -5.60 -5.40 -10.73
CA ILE A 157 -6.36 -5.05 -11.94
C ILE A 157 -5.46 -4.24 -12.88
N ASP A 158 -5.47 -4.60 -14.15
CA ASP A 158 -4.73 -3.89 -15.19
C ASP A 158 -5.27 -2.47 -15.40
N TYR A 159 -4.37 -1.53 -15.60
CA TYR A 159 -4.70 -0.13 -15.85
C TYR A 159 -5.66 0.05 -17.05
N LYS A 160 -5.47 -0.77 -18.10
CA LYS A 160 -6.38 -0.75 -19.25
C LYS A 160 -7.83 -1.03 -18.84
N THR A 161 -8.05 -2.03 -18.00
CA THR A 161 -9.39 -2.37 -17.48
C THR A 161 -10.01 -1.21 -16.71
N VAL A 162 -9.21 -0.49 -15.92
CA VAL A 162 -9.69 0.68 -15.17
C VAL A 162 -10.17 1.78 -16.11
N ILE A 163 -9.42 2.04 -17.19
CA ILE A 163 -9.82 3.02 -18.22
C ILE A 163 -11.05 2.57 -18.97
N ASP A 164 -11.12 1.31 -19.38
CA ASP A 164 -12.29 0.76 -20.08
C ASP A 164 -13.58 0.88 -19.23
N VAL A 165 -13.49 0.59 -17.94
CA VAL A 165 -14.60 0.76 -16.98
C VAL A 165 -14.95 2.24 -16.77
N MET A 166 -13.96 3.12 -16.70
CA MET A 166 -14.16 4.56 -16.59
C MET A 166 -14.94 5.09 -17.81
N ASP A 167 -14.53 4.73 -19.00
CA ASP A 167 -15.18 5.16 -20.23
C ASP A 167 -16.62 4.63 -20.33
N ALA A 168 -16.86 3.39 -19.92
CA ALA A 168 -18.18 2.79 -19.87
C ALA A 168 -19.15 3.47 -18.86
N LEU A 169 -18.60 4.06 -17.80
CA LEU A 169 -19.40 4.80 -16.82
C LEU A 169 -19.60 6.27 -17.20
N ARG A 170 -18.69 6.84 -17.99
CA ARG A 170 -18.79 8.23 -18.47
C ARG A 170 -19.83 8.40 -19.56
N ASN A 171 -19.84 7.48 -20.52
CA ASN A 171 -20.62 7.66 -21.74
C ASN A 171 -21.40 6.38 -22.11
N ASP A 172 -22.61 6.56 -22.61
CA ASP A 172 -23.41 5.51 -23.28
C ASP A 172 -23.41 5.74 -24.80
N GLY A 173 -22.23 6.06 -25.37
CA GLY A 173 -22.09 6.36 -26.80
C GLY A 173 -22.66 7.72 -27.22
N GLU A 174 -23.88 8.04 -26.88
CA GLU A 174 -24.56 9.29 -27.25
C GLU A 174 -24.85 10.21 -26.07
N GLU A 175 -24.94 9.65 -24.87
CA GLU A 175 -25.31 10.37 -23.63
C GLU A 175 -24.21 10.32 -22.60
N GLU A 176 -23.84 11.48 -22.04
CA GLU A 176 -22.93 11.53 -20.88
C GLU A 176 -23.67 11.07 -19.62
N LEU A 177 -23.14 10.01 -19.00
CA LEU A 177 -23.72 9.47 -17.78
C LEU A 177 -23.08 10.13 -16.55
N PHE A 178 -21.79 9.87 -16.30
CA PHE A 178 -21.04 10.39 -15.16
C PHE A 178 -19.71 10.97 -15.64
N PRO A 179 -19.69 12.22 -16.15
CA PRO A 179 -18.46 12.82 -16.71
C PRO A 179 -17.35 13.03 -15.67
N ASP A 180 -17.72 13.25 -14.39
CA ASP A 180 -16.78 13.55 -13.33
C ASP A 180 -16.36 12.26 -12.61
N VAL A 181 -15.21 11.71 -13.01
CA VAL A 181 -14.69 10.48 -12.41
C VAL A 181 -13.65 10.79 -11.35
N HIS A 182 -13.83 10.24 -10.16
CA HIS A 182 -12.89 10.30 -9.05
C HIS A 182 -12.30 8.92 -8.77
N PHE A 183 -11.01 8.86 -8.45
CA PHE A 183 -10.39 7.63 -8.01
C PHE A 183 -10.40 7.54 -6.48
N GLY A 184 -10.95 6.42 -5.97
CA GLY A 184 -10.94 6.09 -4.57
C GLY A 184 -9.82 5.11 -4.23
N ALA A 185 -9.32 5.16 -2.99
CA ALA A 185 -8.40 4.16 -2.50
C ALA A 185 -9.15 2.89 -2.08
N ALA A 186 -8.69 1.72 -2.52
CA ALA A 186 -9.16 0.44 -1.99
C ALA A 186 -8.68 0.29 -0.53
N ARG A 187 -9.60 0.13 0.42
CA ARG A 187 -9.31 -0.20 1.80
C ARG A 187 -9.49 -1.69 2.05
#